data_27d6132b0c87837a4f03922db70624a2
#
_entry.id   27d6132b0c87837a4f03922db70624a2
#
_cell.length_a   1.000
_cell.length_b   1.000
_cell.length_c   1.000
_cell.angle_alpha   90.00
_cell.angle_beta   90.00
_cell.angle_gamma   90.00
#
_symmetry.space_group_name_H-M   'P 1'
#
loop_
_entity.id
_entity.type
_entity.pdbx_description
1 polymer ?
#
loop_
_entity_poly.entity_id
_entity_poly.type
_entity_poly.pdbx_seq_one_letter_code
_entity_poly.pdbx_strand_id
1 'polypeptide(L)'
;MKFFYKIFLSMLFVLTVSLATVEYLTVSHSLEHALQREENTAFSQHQMVKYSIQTVLLNITDSYTRADMVEIARSAEVPLGTQSGLYFATENKEKSGSDAVYYNSCKSDPSQKSVEDGKILYEIVTKAGNRHLQVRSSFSLKDSSYVLVTEKNVEELFQDTEKLYKRCKFFYWCILGAGSLLVLFLTLTITRPLGKLRNTTRKFAAGEYGVRAKTGSRDEVGELAKTFNYMLSTIHRSFREMEDAL
;
A
#
# COMPACT_ATOMS: atom_id res chain seq x y z
N MET A 1 7.92 2.67 -39.19
CA MET A 1 7.26 1.91 -38.08
C MET A 1 8.11 1.77 -36.81
N LYS A 2 9.47 1.54 -36.92
CA LYS A 2 10.32 1.36 -35.71
C LYS A 2 10.30 2.53 -34.70
N PHE A 3 10.14 3.78 -35.16
CA PHE A 3 10.12 4.96 -34.27
C PHE A 3 8.80 5.06 -33.46
N PHE A 4 7.67 4.76 -34.08
CA PHE A 4 6.35 4.69 -33.44
C PHE A 4 6.35 3.71 -32.26
N TYR A 5 6.81 2.47 -32.48
CA TYR A 5 6.87 1.46 -31.42
C TYR A 5 7.79 1.86 -30.24
N LYS A 6 8.88 2.57 -30.54
CA LYS A 6 9.80 3.02 -29.48
C LYS A 6 9.13 4.04 -28.57
N ILE A 7 8.45 5.05 -29.15
CA ILE A 7 7.74 6.07 -28.35
C ILE A 7 6.60 5.43 -27.57
N PHE A 8 5.76 4.66 -28.23
CA PHE A 8 4.64 3.98 -27.60
C PHE A 8 5.10 3.09 -26.43
N LEU A 9 6.12 2.25 -26.65
CA LEU A 9 6.63 1.34 -25.65
C LEU A 9 7.28 2.10 -24.47
N SER A 10 8.04 3.16 -24.74
CA SER A 10 8.68 3.95 -23.67
C SER A 10 7.64 4.68 -22.81
N MET A 11 6.59 5.26 -23.40
CA MET A 11 5.51 5.90 -22.66
C MET A 11 4.70 4.88 -21.85
N LEU A 12 4.41 3.73 -22.43
CA LEU A 12 3.72 2.63 -21.73
C LEU A 12 4.55 2.13 -20.55
N PHE A 13 5.86 1.96 -20.74
CA PHE A 13 6.76 1.55 -19.67
C PHE A 13 6.76 2.53 -18.50
N VAL A 14 6.92 3.83 -18.78
CA VAL A 14 6.89 4.88 -17.74
C VAL A 14 5.54 4.88 -17.00
N LEU A 15 4.43 4.78 -17.73
CA LEU A 15 3.09 4.71 -17.15
C LEU A 15 2.95 3.50 -16.22
N THR A 16 3.39 2.32 -16.67
CA THR A 16 3.30 1.07 -15.89
C THR A 16 4.12 1.14 -14.62
N VAL A 17 5.38 1.60 -14.71
CA VAL A 17 6.28 1.73 -13.56
C VAL A 17 5.74 2.76 -12.56
N SER A 18 5.28 3.91 -13.04
CA SER A 18 4.71 4.96 -12.19
C SER A 18 3.48 4.46 -11.42
N LEU A 19 2.53 3.81 -12.11
CA LEU A 19 1.33 3.27 -11.46
C LEU A 19 1.66 2.16 -10.46
N ALA A 20 2.57 1.24 -10.82
CA ALA A 20 2.98 0.15 -9.92
C ALA A 20 3.65 0.69 -8.64
N THR A 21 4.46 1.75 -8.76
CA THR A 21 5.10 2.39 -7.61
C THR A 21 4.07 3.04 -6.69
N VAL A 22 3.10 3.77 -7.26
CA VAL A 22 2.03 4.41 -6.48
C VAL A 22 1.16 3.37 -5.78
N GLU A 23 0.79 2.29 -6.47
CA GLU A 23 0.00 1.18 -5.88
C GLU A 23 0.74 0.56 -4.69
N TYR A 24 2.02 0.21 -4.89
CA TYR A 24 2.85 -0.39 -3.83
C TYR A 24 2.96 0.53 -2.61
N LEU A 25 3.28 1.81 -2.80
CA LEU A 25 3.40 2.78 -1.72
C LEU A 25 2.07 2.97 -0.97
N THR A 26 0.96 3.09 -1.70
CA THR A 26 -0.36 3.30 -1.08
C THR A 26 -0.77 2.12 -0.20
N VAL A 27 -0.60 0.89 -0.68
CA VAL A 27 -0.98 -0.31 0.07
C VAL A 27 -0.04 -0.52 1.27
N SER A 28 1.27 -0.35 1.07
CA SER A 28 2.28 -0.49 2.13
C SER A 28 2.05 0.50 3.27
N HIS A 29 1.89 1.78 2.95
CA HIS A 29 1.61 2.82 3.95
C HIS A 29 0.26 2.61 4.65
N SER A 30 -0.77 2.18 3.93
CA SER A 30 -2.09 1.93 4.52
C SER A 30 -2.02 0.84 5.58
N LEU A 31 -1.32 -0.28 5.30
CA LEU A 31 -1.16 -1.37 6.25
C LEU A 31 -0.33 -0.94 7.47
N GLU A 32 0.80 -0.27 7.24
CA GLU A 32 1.69 0.19 8.31
C GLU A 32 0.97 1.15 9.27
N HIS A 33 0.27 2.14 8.75
CA HIS A 33 -0.50 3.07 9.57
C HIS A 33 -1.66 2.40 10.32
N ALA A 34 -2.30 1.42 9.70
CA ALA A 34 -3.37 0.68 10.34
C ALA A 34 -2.84 -0.19 11.48
N LEU A 35 -1.72 -0.90 11.28
CA LEU A 35 -1.05 -1.67 12.34
C LEU A 35 -0.59 -0.77 13.48
N GLN A 36 0.06 0.34 13.18
CA GLN A 36 0.54 1.27 14.20
C GLN A 36 -0.61 1.86 15.04
N ARG A 37 -1.76 2.11 14.43
CA ARG A 37 -2.97 2.54 15.16
C ARG A 37 -3.48 1.45 16.08
N GLU A 38 -3.51 0.21 15.61
CA GLU A 38 -3.94 -0.93 16.42
C GLU A 38 -2.98 -1.23 17.57
N GLU A 39 -1.68 -1.14 17.33
CA GLU A 39 -0.65 -1.26 18.38
C GLU A 39 -0.84 -0.19 19.46
N ASN A 40 -1.03 1.07 19.08
CA ASN A 40 -1.26 2.16 20.03
C ASN A 40 -2.56 1.97 20.82
N THR A 41 -3.62 1.47 20.18
CA THR A 41 -4.89 1.17 20.83
C THR A 41 -4.73 0.01 21.80
N ALA A 42 -4.09 -1.08 21.37
CA ALA A 42 -3.83 -2.25 22.19
C ALA A 42 -2.95 -1.90 23.41
N PHE A 43 -1.94 -1.04 23.19
CA PHE A 43 -1.11 -0.51 24.30
C PHE A 43 -1.95 0.22 25.34
N SER A 44 -2.79 1.17 24.91
CA SER A 44 -3.62 1.96 25.82
C SER A 44 -4.59 1.07 26.60
N GLN A 45 -5.20 0.09 25.93
CA GLN A 45 -6.09 -0.89 26.55
C GLN A 45 -5.34 -1.76 27.55
N HIS A 46 -4.15 -2.26 27.16
CA HIS A 46 -3.30 -3.06 28.04
C HIS A 46 -2.90 -2.29 29.31
N GLN A 47 -2.48 -1.03 29.16
CA GLN A 47 -2.14 -0.16 30.30
C GLN A 47 -3.34 0.05 31.21
N MET A 48 -4.52 0.29 30.67
CA MET A 48 -5.73 0.48 31.45
C MET A 48 -6.06 -0.78 32.28
N VAL A 49 -5.98 -1.95 31.68
CA VAL A 49 -6.18 -3.25 32.37
C VAL A 49 -5.12 -3.45 33.46
N LYS A 50 -3.84 -3.22 33.13
CA LYS A 50 -2.73 -3.33 34.07
C LYS A 50 -2.95 -2.44 35.30
N TYR A 51 -3.25 -1.15 35.10
CA TYR A 51 -3.50 -0.23 36.20
C TYR A 51 -4.76 -0.58 37.00
N SER A 52 -5.81 -1.05 36.36
CA SER A 52 -7.01 -1.54 37.03
C SER A 52 -6.70 -2.69 37.97
N ILE A 53 -6.01 -3.71 37.48
CA ILE A 53 -5.60 -4.87 38.29
C ILE A 53 -4.65 -4.43 39.42
N GLN A 54 -3.64 -3.62 39.15
CA GLN A 54 -2.71 -3.12 40.14
C GLN A 54 -3.43 -2.32 41.24
N THR A 55 -4.35 -1.44 40.88
CA THR A 55 -5.09 -0.60 41.85
C THR A 55 -5.95 -1.46 42.77
N VAL A 56 -6.62 -2.47 42.24
CA VAL A 56 -7.42 -3.38 43.07
C VAL A 56 -6.52 -4.19 44.00
N LEU A 57 -5.43 -4.75 43.49
CA LEU A 57 -4.48 -5.54 44.30
C LEU A 57 -3.78 -4.71 45.39
N LEU A 58 -3.54 -3.42 45.15
CA LEU A 58 -2.98 -2.52 46.17
C LEU A 58 -3.95 -2.22 47.32
N ASN A 59 -5.25 -2.13 47.01
CA ASN A 59 -6.28 -1.76 47.98
C ASN A 59 -6.76 -2.94 48.86
N ILE A 60 -6.49 -4.18 48.47
CA ILE A 60 -6.83 -5.33 49.31
C ILE A 60 -5.74 -5.54 50.34
N THR A 61 -6.14 -5.48 51.60
CA THR A 61 -5.22 -5.54 52.76
C THR A 61 -4.91 -6.97 53.21
N ASP A 62 -5.80 -7.91 52.90
CA ASP A 62 -5.70 -9.31 53.31
C ASP A 62 -5.03 -10.18 52.20
N SER A 63 -4.79 -11.46 52.52
CA SER A 63 -4.24 -12.41 51.57
C SER A 63 -5.23 -12.73 50.47
N TYR A 64 -4.78 -12.63 49.19
CA TYR A 64 -5.62 -12.95 48.01
C TYR A 64 -5.90 -14.42 47.92
N THR A 65 -7.15 -14.77 47.73
CA THR A 65 -7.53 -16.11 47.27
C THR A 65 -7.45 -16.20 45.73
N ARG A 66 -7.37 -17.46 45.23
CA ARG A 66 -7.40 -17.66 43.79
C ARG A 66 -8.73 -17.15 43.16
N ALA A 67 -9.85 -17.24 43.89
CA ALA A 67 -11.15 -16.77 43.44
C ALA A 67 -11.14 -15.24 43.22
N ASP A 68 -10.55 -14.50 44.15
CA ASP A 68 -10.41 -13.03 44.04
C ASP A 68 -9.61 -12.64 42.82
N MET A 69 -8.51 -13.34 42.52
CA MET A 69 -7.69 -13.11 41.32
C MET A 69 -8.44 -13.34 40.04
N VAL A 70 -9.29 -14.37 39.97
CA VAL A 70 -10.16 -14.66 38.82
C VAL A 70 -11.19 -13.55 38.64
N GLU A 71 -11.82 -13.08 39.73
CA GLU A 71 -12.85 -12.04 39.67
C GLU A 71 -12.25 -10.68 39.26
N ILE A 72 -11.08 -10.33 39.77
CA ILE A 72 -10.33 -9.12 39.38
C ILE A 72 -10.01 -9.17 37.88
N ALA A 73 -9.47 -10.27 37.40
CA ALA A 73 -9.13 -10.43 35.99
C ALA A 73 -10.39 -10.35 35.09
N ARG A 74 -11.47 -11.00 35.48
CA ARG A 74 -12.75 -10.95 34.74
C ARG A 74 -13.32 -9.53 34.69
N SER A 75 -13.26 -8.79 35.78
CA SER A 75 -13.74 -7.40 35.83
C SER A 75 -12.86 -6.48 34.96
N ALA A 76 -11.56 -6.74 34.95
CA ALA A 76 -10.60 -5.98 34.14
C ALA A 76 -10.69 -6.29 32.63
N GLU A 77 -11.23 -7.44 32.24
CA GLU A 77 -11.46 -7.81 30.82
C GLU A 77 -12.66 -7.08 30.21
N VAL A 78 -13.68 -6.76 30.98
CA VAL A 78 -14.93 -6.15 30.47
C VAL A 78 -14.68 -4.95 29.52
N PRO A 79 -13.78 -4.01 29.81
CA PRO A 79 -13.50 -2.89 28.93
C PRO A 79 -12.82 -3.27 27.61
N LEU A 80 -12.23 -4.45 27.47
CA LEU A 80 -11.52 -4.89 26.26
C LEU A 80 -12.48 -5.25 25.13
N GLY A 81 -13.72 -5.64 25.45
CA GLY A 81 -14.74 -6.01 24.49
C GLY A 81 -14.63 -7.48 24.00
N THR A 82 -15.61 -7.89 23.19
CA THR A 82 -15.81 -9.30 22.80
C THR A 82 -14.79 -9.88 21.85
N GLN A 83 -13.99 -9.05 21.20
CA GLN A 83 -12.93 -9.49 20.25
C GLN A 83 -11.55 -9.55 20.90
N SER A 84 -11.48 -9.30 22.19
CA SER A 84 -10.25 -9.29 22.97
C SER A 84 -10.24 -10.43 23.97
N GLY A 85 -9.07 -10.77 24.46
CA GLY A 85 -8.86 -11.77 25.50
C GLY A 85 -7.84 -11.29 26.52
N LEU A 86 -7.89 -11.86 27.69
CA LEU A 86 -7.00 -11.56 28.82
C LEU A 86 -6.39 -12.86 29.35
N TYR A 87 -5.07 -12.82 29.53
CA TYR A 87 -4.33 -13.84 30.27
C TYR A 87 -3.64 -13.19 31.45
N PHE A 88 -3.87 -13.72 32.64
CA PHE A 88 -3.30 -13.25 33.88
C PHE A 88 -2.74 -14.41 34.69
N ALA A 89 -1.45 -14.36 35.03
CA ALA A 89 -0.73 -15.42 35.70
C ALA A 89 0.30 -14.86 36.68
N THR A 90 0.74 -15.70 37.64
CA THR A 90 1.93 -15.41 38.44
C THR A 90 3.19 -15.97 37.80
N GLU A 91 4.29 -15.26 37.93
CA GLU A 91 5.63 -15.69 37.46
C GLU A 91 6.43 -16.36 38.60
N ASN A 92 5.77 -16.66 39.73
CA ASN A 92 6.47 -17.19 40.91
C ASN A 92 6.97 -18.63 40.61
N LYS A 93 8.27 -18.88 40.86
CA LYS A 93 8.95 -20.15 40.55
C LYS A 93 8.40 -21.34 41.34
N GLU A 94 7.65 -21.10 42.44
CA GLU A 94 7.03 -22.15 43.24
C GLU A 94 5.72 -22.71 42.65
N LYS A 95 5.07 -21.96 41.74
CA LYS A 95 3.85 -22.36 41.06
C LYS A 95 4.15 -22.60 39.59
N SER A 96 4.03 -23.83 39.15
CA SER A 96 4.26 -24.23 37.75
C SER A 96 3.00 -24.82 37.14
N GLY A 97 2.83 -24.64 35.81
CA GLY A 97 1.71 -25.18 35.07
C GLY A 97 0.37 -24.47 35.31
N SER A 98 -0.72 -25.23 35.45
CA SER A 98 -2.07 -24.72 35.64
C SER A 98 -2.28 -23.89 36.88
N ASP A 99 -1.45 -24.10 37.91
CA ASP A 99 -1.55 -23.39 39.19
C ASP A 99 -0.99 -21.97 39.16
N ALA A 100 -0.14 -21.69 38.18
CA ALA A 100 0.40 -20.34 37.92
C ALA A 100 -0.61 -19.44 37.22
N VAL A 101 -1.57 -19.99 36.48
CA VAL A 101 -2.55 -19.23 35.69
C VAL A 101 -3.80 -18.96 36.50
N TYR A 102 -4.11 -17.68 36.72
CA TYR A 102 -5.36 -17.27 37.37
C TYR A 102 -6.51 -17.16 36.38
N TYR A 103 -6.26 -16.58 35.21
CA TYR A 103 -7.28 -16.32 34.22
C TYR A 103 -6.75 -16.44 32.81
N ASN A 104 -7.52 -17.04 31.90
CA ASN A 104 -7.18 -17.11 30.49
C ASN A 104 -8.47 -17.15 29.64
N SER A 105 -8.70 -16.09 28.88
CA SER A 105 -9.75 -15.97 27.88
C SER A 105 -9.18 -15.78 26.47
N CYS A 106 -7.84 -15.77 26.33
CA CYS A 106 -7.21 -15.62 25.01
C CYS A 106 -7.60 -16.75 24.07
N LYS A 107 -7.89 -16.40 22.81
CA LYS A 107 -8.20 -17.35 21.75
C LYS A 107 -6.95 -17.98 21.14
N SER A 108 -5.83 -17.27 21.19
CA SER A 108 -4.51 -17.77 20.82
C SER A 108 -3.70 -18.19 22.04
N ASP A 109 -2.61 -18.93 21.83
CA ASP A 109 -1.72 -19.31 22.92
C ASP A 109 -0.97 -18.06 23.39
N PRO A 110 -0.97 -17.77 24.72
CA PRO A 110 -0.28 -16.62 25.23
C PRO A 110 1.22 -16.70 24.94
N SER A 111 1.81 -15.58 24.53
CA SER A 111 3.26 -15.51 24.31
C SER A 111 4.03 -15.94 25.56
N GLN A 112 5.00 -16.85 25.38
CA GLN A 112 5.86 -17.35 26.46
C GLN A 112 7.18 -16.56 26.60
N LYS A 113 7.39 -15.53 25.76
CA LYS A 113 8.58 -14.70 25.82
C LYS A 113 8.64 -13.98 27.17
N SER A 114 9.77 -14.10 27.86
CA SER A 114 10.01 -13.34 29.10
C SER A 114 10.13 -11.85 28.79
N VAL A 115 9.51 -11.03 29.60
CA VAL A 115 9.56 -9.56 29.48
C VAL A 115 10.09 -9.03 30.80
N GLU A 116 11.13 -8.21 30.72
CA GLU A 116 11.66 -7.52 31.93
C GLU A 116 10.58 -6.62 32.54
N ASP A 117 10.60 -6.48 33.85
CA ASP A 117 9.64 -5.65 34.58
C ASP A 117 9.63 -4.21 34.01
N GLY A 118 8.45 -3.69 33.75
CA GLY A 118 8.24 -2.37 33.16
C GLY A 118 8.36 -2.30 31.63
N LYS A 119 8.83 -3.35 30.94
CA LYS A 119 8.82 -3.41 29.48
C LYS A 119 7.52 -4.01 28.95
N ILE A 120 7.22 -3.70 27.67
CA ILE A 120 6.05 -4.23 26.96
C ILE A 120 6.53 -4.87 25.68
N LEU A 121 6.03 -6.07 25.40
CA LEU A 121 6.30 -6.83 24.19
C LEU A 121 5.02 -6.91 23.35
N TYR A 122 5.16 -6.66 22.06
CA TYR A 122 4.12 -6.85 21.05
C TYR A 122 4.44 -8.08 20.22
N GLU A 123 3.44 -8.89 19.96
CA GLU A 123 3.58 -10.07 19.10
C GLU A 123 2.29 -10.34 18.35
N ILE A 124 2.39 -10.64 17.04
CA ILE A 124 1.26 -11.11 16.26
C ILE A 124 1.34 -12.64 16.19
N VAL A 125 0.32 -13.29 16.76
CA VAL A 125 0.19 -14.74 16.81
C VAL A 125 -0.93 -15.17 15.87
N THR A 126 -0.68 -16.17 15.04
CA THR A 126 -1.70 -16.73 14.13
C THR A 126 -2.19 -18.06 14.68
N LYS A 127 -3.50 -18.19 14.88
CA LYS A 127 -4.15 -19.44 15.31
C LYS A 127 -5.46 -19.64 14.55
N ALA A 128 -5.63 -20.83 14.00
CA ALA A 128 -6.81 -21.22 13.23
C ALA A 128 -7.14 -20.24 12.06
N GLY A 129 -6.11 -19.67 11.44
CA GLY A 129 -6.26 -18.72 10.33
C GLY A 129 -6.56 -17.27 10.73
N ASN A 130 -6.75 -16.98 12.01
CA ASN A 130 -6.94 -15.63 12.53
C ASN A 130 -5.65 -15.08 13.16
N ARG A 131 -5.39 -13.82 12.92
CA ARG A 131 -4.24 -13.09 13.49
C ARG A 131 -4.68 -12.33 14.73
N HIS A 132 -3.92 -12.51 15.80
CA HIS A 132 -4.15 -11.89 17.08
C HIS A 132 -2.94 -11.05 17.47
N LEU A 133 -3.15 -9.79 17.79
CA LEU A 133 -2.13 -8.93 18.38
C LEU A 133 -2.14 -9.16 19.88
N GLN A 134 -1.04 -9.66 20.42
CA GLN A 134 -0.83 -9.82 21.85
C GLN A 134 0.10 -8.74 22.38
N VAL A 135 -0.29 -8.14 23.48
CA VAL A 135 0.52 -7.19 24.25
C VAL A 135 0.80 -7.83 25.60
N ARG A 136 2.08 -8.06 25.90
CA ARG A 136 2.54 -8.72 27.11
C ARG A 136 3.34 -7.74 27.97
N SER A 137 3.10 -7.74 29.27
CA SER A 137 3.94 -7.09 30.26
C SER A 137 4.06 -7.94 31.52
N SER A 138 5.12 -7.74 32.27
CA SER A 138 5.23 -8.18 33.63
C SER A 138 5.19 -6.98 34.60
N PHE A 139 4.78 -7.24 35.81
CA PHE A 139 4.85 -6.27 36.89
C PHE A 139 4.97 -6.98 38.22
N SER A 140 5.74 -6.38 39.14
CA SER A 140 5.92 -6.87 40.48
C SER A 140 5.07 -6.06 41.43
N LEU A 141 4.39 -6.73 42.34
CA LEU A 141 3.58 -6.10 43.36
C LEU A 141 3.73 -6.88 44.68
N LYS A 142 4.11 -6.17 45.74
CA LYS A 142 4.52 -6.80 47.01
C LYS A 142 5.64 -7.82 46.68
N ASP A 143 5.59 -9.02 47.14
CA ASP A 143 6.63 -10.06 46.92
C ASP A 143 6.28 -11.02 45.76
N SER A 144 5.35 -10.63 44.87
CA SER A 144 4.91 -11.47 43.77
C SER A 144 5.05 -10.77 42.42
N SER A 145 5.53 -11.53 41.43
CA SER A 145 5.60 -11.08 40.04
C SER A 145 4.43 -11.67 39.24
N TYR A 146 3.83 -10.83 38.42
CA TYR A 146 2.67 -11.16 37.62
C TYR A 146 2.95 -10.93 36.15
N VAL A 147 2.34 -11.77 35.33
CA VAL A 147 2.34 -11.64 33.86
C VAL A 147 0.94 -11.32 33.39
N LEU A 148 0.84 -10.31 32.59
CA LEU A 148 -0.39 -9.88 31.93
C LEU A 148 -0.21 -9.92 30.43
N VAL A 149 -1.12 -10.60 29.72
CA VAL A 149 -1.21 -10.56 28.27
C VAL A 149 -2.62 -10.16 27.89
N THR A 150 -2.74 -9.12 27.07
CA THR A 150 -3.98 -8.75 26.41
C THR A 150 -3.92 -9.13 24.95
N GLU A 151 -4.99 -9.69 24.45
CA GLU A 151 -5.11 -10.14 23.07
C GLU A 151 -6.22 -9.36 22.35
N LYS A 152 -5.97 -8.99 21.10
CA LYS A 152 -6.98 -8.40 20.22
C LYS A 152 -6.97 -9.10 18.85
N ASN A 153 -8.14 -9.45 18.34
CA ASN A 153 -8.25 -9.97 16.99
C ASN A 153 -8.03 -8.85 15.97
N VAL A 154 -7.05 -9.02 15.09
CA VAL A 154 -6.67 -8.07 14.05
C VAL A 154 -6.91 -8.62 12.64
N GLU A 155 -7.59 -9.75 12.51
CA GLU A 155 -7.83 -10.39 11.22
C GLU A 155 -8.64 -9.49 10.26
N GLU A 156 -9.63 -8.77 10.78
CA GLU A 156 -10.42 -7.82 9.97
C GLU A 156 -9.55 -6.75 9.30
N LEU A 157 -8.52 -6.26 10.00
CA LEU A 157 -7.56 -5.31 9.47
C LEU A 157 -6.84 -5.85 8.22
N PHE A 158 -6.40 -7.10 8.28
CA PHE A 158 -5.72 -7.74 7.16
C PHE A 158 -6.68 -8.04 6.01
N GLN A 159 -7.91 -8.45 6.32
CA GLN A 159 -8.95 -8.64 5.30
C GLN A 159 -9.33 -7.35 4.61
N ASP A 160 -9.43 -6.25 5.34
CA ASP A 160 -9.74 -4.94 4.76
C ASP A 160 -8.58 -4.42 3.90
N THR A 161 -7.34 -4.67 4.30
CA THR A 161 -6.16 -4.38 3.48
C THR A 161 -6.17 -5.22 2.18
N GLU A 162 -6.56 -6.48 2.25
CA GLU A 162 -6.69 -7.34 1.06
C GLU A 162 -7.80 -6.85 0.11
N LYS A 163 -8.93 -6.41 0.65
CA LYS A 163 -10.02 -5.78 -0.14
C LYS A 163 -9.54 -4.49 -0.81
N LEU A 164 -8.80 -3.65 -0.09
CA LEU A 164 -8.16 -2.45 -0.63
C LEU A 164 -7.22 -2.79 -1.78
N TYR A 165 -6.34 -3.77 -1.58
CA TYR A 165 -5.41 -4.24 -2.62
C TYR A 165 -6.15 -4.68 -3.88
N LYS A 166 -7.22 -5.49 -3.74
CA LYS A 166 -8.04 -5.93 -4.87
C LYS A 166 -8.69 -4.74 -5.62
N ARG A 167 -9.18 -3.73 -4.89
CA ARG A 167 -9.73 -2.50 -5.48
C ARG A 167 -8.66 -1.69 -6.20
N CYS A 168 -7.52 -1.45 -5.58
CA CYS A 168 -6.39 -0.73 -6.19
C CYS A 168 -5.93 -1.43 -7.47
N LYS A 169 -5.82 -2.75 -7.46
CA LYS A 169 -5.47 -3.56 -8.63
C LYS A 169 -6.48 -3.44 -9.76
N PHE A 170 -7.77 -3.37 -9.45
CA PHE A 170 -8.80 -3.12 -10.47
C PHE A 170 -8.62 -1.74 -11.11
N PHE A 171 -8.46 -0.68 -10.31
CA PHE A 171 -8.22 0.68 -10.81
C PHE A 171 -6.91 0.79 -11.60
N TYR A 172 -5.85 0.09 -11.15
CA TYR A 172 -4.59 0.00 -11.89
C TYR A 172 -4.81 -0.47 -13.33
N TRP A 173 -5.54 -1.57 -13.52
CA TRP A 173 -5.83 -2.08 -14.87
C TRP A 173 -6.70 -1.15 -15.69
N CYS A 174 -7.69 -0.49 -15.08
CA CYS A 174 -8.53 0.51 -15.77
C CYS A 174 -7.72 1.71 -16.26
N ILE A 175 -6.85 2.26 -15.39
CA ILE A 175 -6.02 3.42 -15.72
C ILE A 175 -4.96 3.04 -16.77
N LEU A 176 -4.35 1.86 -16.63
CA LEU A 176 -3.38 1.35 -17.61
C LEU A 176 -4.03 1.17 -18.99
N GLY A 177 -5.24 0.62 -19.05
CA GLY A 177 -5.98 0.46 -20.29
C GLY A 177 -6.36 1.80 -20.93
N ALA A 178 -6.93 2.71 -20.15
CA ALA A 178 -7.30 4.05 -20.63
C ALA A 178 -6.07 4.85 -21.08
N GLY A 179 -5.00 4.83 -20.29
CA GLY A 179 -3.74 5.48 -20.61
C GLY A 179 -3.08 4.90 -21.86
N SER A 180 -3.10 3.59 -22.02
CA SER A 180 -2.59 2.91 -23.24
C SER A 180 -3.35 3.34 -24.49
N LEU A 181 -4.69 3.42 -24.41
CA LEU A 181 -5.52 3.92 -25.51
C LEU A 181 -5.23 5.38 -25.84
N LEU A 182 -5.06 6.22 -24.83
CA LEU A 182 -4.69 7.62 -25.01
C LEU A 182 -3.33 7.77 -25.70
N VAL A 183 -2.31 7.05 -25.22
CA VAL A 183 -0.97 7.05 -25.81
C VAL A 183 -1.01 6.55 -27.24
N LEU A 184 -1.79 5.51 -27.53
CA LEU A 184 -2.00 5.00 -28.89
C LEU A 184 -2.64 6.07 -29.78
N PHE A 185 -3.69 6.73 -29.32
CA PHE A 185 -4.38 7.79 -30.03
C PHE A 185 -3.43 8.96 -30.36
N LEU A 186 -2.73 9.48 -29.36
CA LEU A 186 -1.75 10.57 -29.56
C LEU A 186 -0.65 10.17 -30.55
N THR A 187 -0.13 8.95 -30.41
CA THR A 187 0.92 8.46 -31.30
C THR A 187 0.42 8.33 -32.75
N LEU A 188 -0.81 7.89 -32.95
CA LEU A 188 -1.41 7.79 -34.29
C LEU A 188 -1.68 9.18 -34.87
N THR A 189 -2.12 10.13 -34.07
CA THR A 189 -2.47 11.48 -34.51
C THR A 189 -1.24 12.31 -34.85
N ILE A 190 -0.16 12.18 -34.11
CA ILE A 190 1.06 13.00 -34.30
C ILE A 190 2.08 12.28 -35.19
N THR A 191 2.41 11.01 -34.86
CA THR A 191 3.55 10.32 -35.49
C THR A 191 3.26 9.91 -36.94
N ARG A 192 2.01 9.53 -37.28
CA ARG A 192 1.65 9.15 -38.64
C ARG A 192 1.76 10.31 -39.65
N PRO A 193 1.22 11.52 -39.38
CA PRO A 193 1.38 12.65 -40.27
C PRO A 193 2.84 13.06 -40.45
N LEU A 194 3.64 13.12 -39.34
CA LEU A 194 5.07 13.43 -39.41
C LEU A 194 5.83 12.40 -40.26
N GLY A 195 5.49 11.12 -40.15
CA GLY A 195 6.08 10.07 -40.98
C GLY A 195 5.75 10.26 -42.48
N LYS A 196 4.54 10.71 -42.80
CA LYS A 196 4.15 11.04 -44.19
C LYS A 196 4.92 12.26 -44.71
N LEU A 197 5.03 13.31 -43.89
CA LEU A 197 5.80 14.50 -44.23
C LEU A 197 7.25 14.16 -44.55
N ARG A 198 7.91 13.40 -43.69
CA ARG A 198 9.29 12.89 -43.90
C ARG A 198 9.40 12.12 -45.22
N ASN A 199 8.42 11.29 -45.56
CA ASN A 199 8.42 10.49 -46.81
C ASN A 199 8.27 11.37 -48.04
N THR A 200 7.41 12.40 -47.95
CA THR A 200 7.25 13.42 -49.00
C THR A 200 8.53 14.21 -49.23
N THR A 201 9.21 14.62 -48.14
CA THR A 201 10.52 15.29 -48.21
C THR A 201 11.56 14.41 -48.90
N ARG A 202 11.59 13.13 -48.59
CA ARG A 202 12.55 12.20 -49.23
C ARG A 202 12.29 11.98 -50.72
N LYS A 203 11.03 11.93 -51.14
CA LYS A 203 10.65 11.82 -52.56
C LYS A 203 11.03 13.09 -53.31
N PHE A 204 10.75 14.27 -52.75
CA PHE A 204 11.15 15.54 -53.33
C PHE A 204 12.68 15.61 -53.52
N ALA A 205 13.46 15.21 -52.52
CA ALA A 205 14.91 15.17 -52.58
C ALA A 205 15.44 14.14 -53.60
N ALA A 206 14.64 13.15 -53.99
CA ALA A 206 14.96 12.19 -55.04
C ALA A 206 14.58 12.64 -56.43
N GLY A 207 14.12 13.93 -56.62
CA GLY A 207 13.78 14.50 -57.91
C GLY A 207 12.26 14.45 -58.25
N GLU A 208 11.44 13.90 -57.36
CA GLU A 208 9.97 13.90 -57.57
C GLU A 208 9.37 15.26 -57.17
N TYR A 209 9.56 16.31 -57.97
CA TYR A 209 9.17 17.69 -57.59
C TYR A 209 7.64 17.95 -57.56
N GLY A 210 6.83 17.02 -58.08
CA GLY A 210 5.36 17.08 -58.08
C GLY A 210 4.71 16.64 -56.76
N VAL A 211 5.46 16.04 -55.82
CA VAL A 211 4.91 15.53 -54.55
C VAL A 211 4.46 16.65 -53.64
N ARG A 212 3.39 16.42 -52.87
CA ARG A 212 2.85 17.36 -51.89
C ARG A 212 2.49 16.60 -50.61
N ALA A 213 2.69 17.26 -49.47
CA ALA A 213 2.23 16.77 -48.17
C ALA A 213 0.71 16.93 -48.04
N LYS A 214 0.04 15.95 -47.42
CA LYS A 214 -1.39 16.07 -47.12
C LYS A 214 -1.63 17.08 -46.00
N THR A 215 -2.50 18.07 -46.24
CA THR A 215 -2.81 19.19 -45.32
C THR A 215 -4.15 19.00 -44.60
N GLY A 216 -4.62 17.77 -44.43
CA GLY A 216 -5.95 17.48 -43.89
C GLY A 216 -6.10 17.64 -42.36
N SER A 217 -5.01 17.86 -41.63
CA SER A 217 -5.08 18.17 -40.20
C SER A 217 -5.31 19.66 -39.95
N ARG A 218 -6.07 20.01 -38.90
CA ARG A 218 -6.37 21.39 -38.49
C ARG A 218 -5.50 21.87 -37.32
N ASP A 219 -4.50 21.10 -37.01
CA ASP A 219 -3.54 21.35 -35.92
C ASP A 219 -2.20 21.89 -36.46
N GLU A 220 -1.21 22.02 -35.57
CA GLU A 220 0.15 22.50 -35.88
C GLU A 220 0.83 21.61 -36.95
N VAL A 221 0.48 20.34 -37.02
CA VAL A 221 0.99 19.40 -38.05
C VAL A 221 0.41 19.73 -39.43
N GLY A 222 -0.84 20.15 -39.48
CA GLY A 222 -1.49 20.63 -40.71
C GLY A 222 -0.88 21.94 -41.19
N GLU A 223 -0.57 22.87 -40.29
CA GLU A 223 0.12 24.13 -40.59
C GLU A 223 1.55 23.87 -41.10
N LEU A 224 2.29 22.98 -40.45
CA LEU A 224 3.61 22.56 -40.91
C LEU A 224 3.55 21.96 -42.32
N ALA A 225 2.54 21.14 -42.61
CA ALA A 225 2.36 20.57 -43.96
C ALA A 225 2.06 21.62 -45.03
N LYS A 226 1.30 22.68 -44.70
CA LYS A 226 1.05 23.82 -45.61
C LYS A 226 2.32 24.61 -45.89
N THR A 227 3.06 24.98 -44.84
CA THR A 227 4.34 25.70 -44.93
C THR A 227 5.36 24.91 -45.74
N PHE A 228 5.41 23.60 -45.51
CA PHE A 228 6.27 22.69 -46.26
C PHE A 228 5.89 22.68 -47.77
N ASN A 229 4.60 22.57 -48.11
CA ASN A 229 4.15 22.61 -49.48
C ASN A 229 4.46 23.95 -50.16
N TYR A 230 4.35 25.06 -49.44
CA TYR A 230 4.75 26.38 -49.92
C TYR A 230 6.25 26.43 -50.24
N MET A 231 7.11 25.95 -49.35
CA MET A 231 8.55 25.84 -49.59
C MET A 231 8.84 24.96 -50.83
N LEU A 232 8.21 23.80 -50.96
CA LEU A 232 8.39 22.94 -52.15
C LEU A 232 8.01 23.64 -53.46
N SER A 233 6.92 24.43 -53.47
CA SER A 233 6.49 25.18 -54.65
C SER A 233 7.47 26.29 -55.03
N THR A 234 8.04 26.96 -54.03
CA THR A 234 9.05 27.99 -54.25
C THR A 234 10.34 27.41 -54.85
N ILE A 235 10.82 26.32 -54.29
CA ILE A 235 12.04 25.64 -54.78
C ILE A 235 11.80 25.13 -56.21
N HIS A 236 10.67 24.51 -56.47
CA HIS A 236 10.37 24.00 -57.83
C HIS A 236 10.28 25.13 -58.88
N ARG A 237 9.72 26.29 -58.50
CA ARG A 237 9.67 27.46 -59.36
C ARG A 237 11.09 27.99 -59.66
N SER A 238 11.94 28.15 -58.64
CA SER A 238 13.32 28.59 -58.82
C SER A 238 14.13 27.65 -59.72
N PHE A 239 13.92 26.35 -59.64
CA PHE A 239 14.57 25.40 -60.54
C PHE A 239 14.12 25.58 -61.98
N ARG A 240 12.81 25.78 -62.25
CA ARG A 240 12.32 26.05 -63.60
C ARG A 240 12.85 27.31 -64.22
N GLU A 241 12.84 28.41 -63.40
CA GLU A 241 13.39 29.69 -63.82
C GLU A 241 14.89 29.60 -64.17
N MET A 242 15.62 28.74 -63.51
CA MET A 242 17.03 28.49 -63.81
C MET A 242 17.24 27.63 -65.04
N GLU A 243 16.34 26.65 -65.28
CA GLU A 243 16.36 25.80 -66.47
C GLU A 243 15.95 26.56 -67.74
N ASP A 244 14.97 27.49 -67.61
CA ASP A 244 14.51 28.36 -68.71
C ASP A 244 15.57 29.46 -69.06
N ALA A 245 16.53 29.72 -68.19
CA ALA A 245 17.59 30.70 -68.37
C ALA A 245 18.88 30.18 -68.99
N LEU A 246 19.01 28.85 -69.20
CA LEU A 246 20.14 28.15 -69.84
C LEU A 246 19.86 27.82 -71.27
#